data_df197ad7ece7f7418a61f03c8053a361
#
_entry.id   df197ad7ece7f7418a61f03c8053a361
#
_cell.length_a   1.000
_cell.length_b   1.000
_cell.length_c   1.000
_cell.angle_alpha   90.00
_cell.angle_beta   90.00
_cell.angle_gamma   90.00
#
_symmetry.space_group_name_H-M   'P 1'
#
loop_
_entity.id
_entity.type
_entity.pdbx_description
1 polymer ?
#
loop_
_entity_poly.entity_id
_entity_poly.type
_entity_poly.pdbx_seq_one_letter_code
_entity_poly.pdbx_strand_id
1 'polypeptide(L)'
;MKLFSGKATKTALIAAALAVTPTVAFAAGENLASDDFVGISFWLISMALVASTAFFFIETQRVEGKWKTSLTVSGLVTLVAAVHYFYMRDVWISTGETPTVYRYIDWLITVPLLMIEFYLILRAIANVSSGIFWRLTIGTLIMLVGGYAGEAGYMNVWLGFVIGMVGWFYILYEIFAGEAGKLSAEQAPESVKSAFSTMRWIVTIGWAIYPLGYFFGYMTASASMESLNVIYNLADVLNKIAFGVIIWSVAVSESEKA
;
A
#
# COMPACT_ATOMS: atom_id res chain seq x y z
N MET A 1 -4.34 -7.18 36.64
CA MET A 1 -2.96 -6.79 36.33
C MET A 1 -3.01 -5.61 35.38
N LYS A 2 -3.03 -4.38 35.92
CA LYS A 2 -3.03 -3.13 35.13
C LYS A 2 -1.55 -2.78 34.85
N LEU A 3 -1.04 -3.18 33.71
CA LEU A 3 0.28 -2.78 33.23
C LEU A 3 0.09 -1.88 31.99
N PHE A 4 0.71 -0.71 32.09
CA PHE A 4 0.81 0.39 31.13
C PHE A 4 -0.29 1.46 31.21
N SER A 5 -0.01 2.48 32.00
CA SER A 5 -0.69 3.76 32.02
C SER A 5 -0.51 4.46 30.66
N GLY A 6 -1.62 4.82 30.01
CA GLY A 6 -1.68 5.23 28.60
C GLY A 6 -0.89 6.50 28.19
N LYS A 7 -0.26 7.24 29.11
CA LYS A 7 0.60 8.40 28.75
C LYS A 7 2.02 7.97 28.35
N ALA A 8 2.62 7.02 29.07
CA ALA A 8 3.97 6.54 28.78
C ALA A 8 4.06 5.80 27.42
N THR A 9 3.01 5.06 27.06
CA THR A 9 2.94 4.34 25.77
C THR A 9 2.78 5.32 24.59
N LYS A 10 2.04 6.42 24.78
CA LYS A 10 1.86 7.47 23.78
C LYS A 10 3.17 8.20 23.47
N THR A 11 3.93 8.55 24.49
CA THR A 11 5.24 9.19 24.32
C THR A 11 6.27 8.27 23.69
N ALA A 12 6.24 6.97 24.01
CA ALA A 12 7.14 5.98 23.42
C ALA A 12 6.88 5.73 21.92
N LEU A 13 5.62 5.72 21.47
CA LEU A 13 5.27 5.57 20.06
C LEU A 13 5.65 6.81 19.23
N ILE A 14 5.45 8.01 19.78
CA ILE A 14 5.87 9.26 19.13
C ILE A 14 7.40 9.34 19.10
N ALA A 15 8.08 8.95 20.18
CA ALA A 15 9.54 8.92 20.22
C ALA A 15 10.13 7.86 19.27
N ALA A 16 9.48 6.70 19.11
CA ALA A 16 9.90 5.68 18.14
C ALA A 16 9.70 6.16 16.70
N ALA A 17 8.58 6.82 16.39
CA ALA A 17 8.35 7.41 15.07
C ALA A 17 9.36 8.54 14.76
N LEU A 18 9.71 9.36 15.76
CA LEU A 18 10.72 10.42 15.63
C LEU A 18 12.16 9.89 15.64
N ALA A 19 12.44 8.76 16.27
CA ALA A 19 13.78 8.14 16.29
C ALA A 19 14.15 7.44 14.97
N VAL A 20 13.17 7.07 14.16
CA VAL A 20 13.41 6.53 12.80
C VAL A 20 13.81 7.65 11.82
N THR A 21 13.41 8.90 12.06
CA THR A 21 13.68 10.03 11.16
C THR A 21 15.16 10.40 10.98
N PRO A 22 16.06 10.37 12.00
CA PRO A 22 17.46 10.72 11.79
C PRO A 22 18.24 9.69 10.98
N THR A 23 17.93 8.41 11.11
CA THR A 23 18.65 7.33 10.39
C THR A 23 18.35 7.35 8.89
N VAL A 24 17.19 7.85 8.51
CA VAL A 24 16.75 7.98 7.12
C VAL A 24 17.36 9.21 6.43
N ALA A 25 17.67 10.25 7.20
CA ALA A 25 18.27 11.50 6.66
C ALA A 25 19.75 11.32 6.23
N PHE A 26 20.45 10.28 6.68
CA PHE A 26 21.87 10.04 6.32
C PHE A 26 22.06 9.28 5.00
N ALA A 27 21.00 8.78 4.37
CA ALA A 27 21.06 8.13 3.07
C ALA A 27 21.03 9.12 1.87
N ALA A 28 21.09 10.42 2.12
CA ALA A 28 21.13 11.45 1.08
C ALA A 28 22.56 11.67 0.57
N GLY A 29 23.14 10.65 -0.11
CA GLY A 29 24.56 10.66 -0.51
C GLY A 29 24.93 11.55 -1.68
N GLU A 30 23.99 12.04 -2.50
CA GLU A 30 24.24 12.95 -3.61
C GLU A 30 23.19 14.04 -3.73
N ASN A 31 23.60 15.23 -4.20
CA ASN A 31 22.67 16.34 -4.44
C ASN A 31 21.67 15.96 -5.53
N LEU A 32 20.39 16.21 -5.25
CA LEU A 32 19.33 16.01 -6.20
C LEU A 32 19.46 17.04 -7.34
N ALA A 33 19.68 16.58 -8.56
CA ALA A 33 19.73 17.45 -9.73
C ALA A 33 18.33 17.93 -10.13
N SER A 34 18.20 19.16 -10.59
CA SER A 34 16.91 19.76 -10.94
C SER A 34 16.24 19.13 -12.16
N ASP A 35 16.97 18.39 -12.96
CA ASP A 35 16.56 17.68 -14.16
C ASP A 35 16.41 16.16 -13.95
N ASP A 36 16.76 15.64 -12.77
CA ASP A 36 16.51 14.24 -12.39
C ASP A 36 15.07 14.06 -11.89
N PHE A 37 14.11 14.03 -12.82
CA PHE A 37 12.70 13.86 -12.48
C PHE A 37 12.39 12.52 -11.78
N VAL A 38 13.17 11.49 -12.04
CA VAL A 38 13.00 10.17 -11.37
C VAL A 38 13.46 10.28 -9.92
N GLY A 39 14.66 10.80 -9.67
CA GLY A 39 15.16 11.02 -8.31
C GLY A 39 14.28 11.98 -7.52
N ILE A 40 13.78 13.06 -8.16
CA ILE A 40 12.82 14.00 -7.56
C ILE A 40 11.53 13.25 -7.17
N SER A 41 10.99 12.39 -8.04
CA SER A 41 9.78 11.63 -7.75
C SER A 41 9.98 10.67 -6.58
N PHE A 42 11.10 9.94 -6.51
CA PHE A 42 11.43 9.08 -5.36
C PHE A 42 11.50 9.88 -4.06
N TRP A 43 12.16 11.04 -4.07
CA TRP A 43 12.28 11.87 -2.88
C TRP A 43 10.94 12.43 -2.41
N LEU A 44 10.16 13.00 -3.34
CA LEU A 44 8.84 13.55 -3.05
C LEU A 44 7.93 12.49 -2.42
N ILE A 45 7.89 11.29 -3.00
CA ILE A 45 7.04 10.21 -2.51
C ILE A 45 7.54 9.70 -1.15
N SER A 46 8.86 9.58 -0.95
CA SER A 46 9.44 9.21 0.35
C SER A 46 8.94 10.15 1.45
N MET A 47 9.01 11.45 1.23
CA MET A 47 8.56 12.44 2.21
C MET A 47 7.05 12.42 2.43
N ALA A 48 6.26 12.23 1.37
CA ALA A 48 4.82 12.09 1.48
C ALA A 48 4.43 10.84 2.29
N LEU A 49 5.12 9.72 2.09
CA LEU A 49 4.90 8.48 2.84
C LEU A 49 5.29 8.63 4.32
N VAL A 50 6.41 9.29 4.63
CA VAL A 50 6.82 9.60 6.02
C VAL A 50 5.77 10.46 6.72
N ALA A 51 5.32 11.53 6.07
CA ALA A 51 4.28 12.40 6.60
C ALA A 51 2.96 11.66 6.84
N SER A 52 2.55 10.81 5.89
CA SER A 52 1.34 9.99 6.00
C SER A 52 1.45 8.95 7.11
N THR A 53 2.63 8.36 7.30
CA THR A 53 2.91 7.44 8.41
C THR A 53 2.67 8.12 9.76
N ALA A 54 3.27 9.30 9.95
CA ALA A 54 3.09 10.09 11.17
C ALA A 54 1.60 10.44 11.38
N PHE A 55 0.93 10.89 10.33
CA PHE A 55 -0.48 11.22 10.35
C PHE A 55 -1.34 10.03 10.80
N PHE A 56 -1.23 8.86 10.15
CA PHE A 56 -2.06 7.71 10.48
C PHE A 56 -1.81 7.21 11.91
N PHE A 57 -0.56 7.17 12.39
CA PHE A 57 -0.29 6.77 13.76
C PHE A 57 -0.81 7.76 14.80
N ILE A 58 -0.76 9.06 14.54
CA ILE A 58 -1.33 10.08 15.42
C ILE A 58 -2.87 9.95 15.46
N GLU A 59 -3.47 9.79 14.30
CA GLU A 59 -4.93 9.69 14.15
C GLU A 59 -5.54 8.41 14.74
N THR A 60 -4.74 7.36 15.01
CA THR A 60 -5.22 6.20 15.78
C THR A 60 -5.77 6.59 17.16
N GLN A 61 -5.42 7.75 17.67
CA GLN A 61 -5.92 8.27 18.96
C GLN A 61 -7.34 8.83 18.87
N ARG A 62 -7.79 9.19 17.67
CA ARG A 62 -9.12 9.77 17.41
C ARG A 62 -10.19 8.73 17.11
N VAL A 63 -9.79 7.48 16.88
CA VAL A 63 -10.71 6.41 16.51
C VAL A 63 -10.88 5.40 17.63
N GLU A 64 -11.98 4.65 17.61
CA GLU A 64 -12.38 3.73 18.64
C GLU A 64 -12.33 2.26 18.17
N GLY A 65 -12.21 1.33 19.14
CA GLY A 65 -12.38 -0.09 18.94
C GLY A 65 -11.50 -0.68 17.83
N LYS A 66 -12.13 -1.38 16.90
CA LYS A 66 -11.48 -2.09 15.79
C LYS A 66 -10.89 -1.16 14.73
N TRP A 67 -11.37 0.08 14.63
CA TRP A 67 -10.85 1.07 13.69
C TRP A 67 -9.39 1.45 13.96
N LYS A 68 -8.93 1.32 15.21
CA LYS A 68 -7.51 1.49 15.57
C LYS A 68 -6.60 0.54 14.79
N THR A 69 -7.05 -0.69 14.56
CA THR A 69 -6.26 -1.67 13.79
C THR A 69 -6.13 -1.24 12.35
N SER A 70 -7.21 -0.79 11.69
CA SER A 70 -7.16 -0.30 10.31
C SER A 70 -6.19 0.88 10.17
N LEU A 71 -6.30 1.91 11.02
CA LEU A 71 -5.35 3.02 10.95
C LEU A 71 -3.90 2.63 11.25
N THR A 72 -3.70 1.66 12.13
CA THR A 72 -2.36 1.11 12.37
C THR A 72 -1.82 0.43 11.12
N VAL A 73 -2.64 -0.35 10.41
CA VAL A 73 -2.25 -1.02 9.16
C VAL A 73 -1.94 0.01 8.07
N SER A 74 -2.77 1.06 7.91
CA SER A 74 -2.48 2.16 6.97
C SER A 74 -1.14 2.85 7.29
N GLY A 75 -0.84 3.08 8.58
CA GLY A 75 0.46 3.59 9.03
C GLY A 75 1.62 2.63 8.72
N LEU A 76 1.43 1.32 8.87
CA LEU A 76 2.45 0.32 8.53
C LEU A 76 2.70 0.25 7.02
N VAL A 77 1.66 0.32 6.19
CA VAL A 77 1.79 0.37 4.73
C VAL A 77 2.67 1.54 4.30
N THR A 78 2.37 2.74 4.80
CA THR A 78 3.14 3.93 4.44
C THR A 78 4.55 3.93 5.03
N LEU A 79 4.76 3.38 6.24
CA LEU A 79 6.07 3.24 6.85
C LEU A 79 6.99 2.31 6.05
N VAL A 80 6.51 1.11 5.73
CA VAL A 80 7.28 0.12 4.96
C VAL A 80 7.63 0.69 3.59
N ALA A 81 6.65 1.29 2.90
CA ALA A 81 6.90 1.94 1.63
C ALA A 81 7.91 3.09 1.74
N ALA A 82 7.82 3.96 2.74
CA ALA A 82 8.76 5.06 2.94
C ALA A 82 10.21 4.56 3.02
N VAL A 83 10.45 3.52 3.83
CA VAL A 83 11.80 2.93 3.97
C VAL A 83 12.29 2.37 2.63
N HIS A 84 11.46 1.62 1.90
CA HIS A 84 11.86 1.06 0.61
C HIS A 84 12.11 2.14 -0.44
N TYR A 85 11.35 3.24 -0.44
CA TYR A 85 11.54 4.34 -1.38
C TYR A 85 12.90 5.04 -1.24
N PHE A 86 13.46 5.11 -0.02
CA PHE A 86 14.84 5.59 0.17
C PHE A 86 15.85 4.66 -0.50
N TYR A 87 15.73 3.35 -0.29
CA TYR A 87 16.60 2.37 -0.94
C TYR A 87 16.42 2.32 -2.46
N MET A 88 15.19 2.44 -2.96
CA MET A 88 14.91 2.49 -4.39
C MET A 88 15.54 3.71 -5.05
N ARG A 89 15.51 4.87 -4.37
CA ARG A 89 16.19 6.07 -4.83
C ARG A 89 17.70 5.85 -4.92
N ASP A 90 18.31 5.23 -3.92
CA ASP A 90 19.76 4.97 -3.91
C ASP A 90 20.18 4.03 -5.06
N VAL A 91 19.38 3.02 -5.36
CA VAL A 91 19.60 2.17 -6.56
C VAL A 91 19.54 3.00 -7.83
N TRP A 92 18.50 3.83 -8.00
CA TRP A 92 18.38 4.69 -9.18
C TRP A 92 19.60 5.61 -9.35
N ILE A 93 20.01 6.32 -8.31
CA ILE A 93 21.15 7.26 -8.37
C ILE A 93 22.45 6.53 -8.69
N SER A 94 22.68 5.36 -8.10
CA SER A 94 23.94 4.62 -8.25
C SER A 94 24.04 3.84 -9.55
N THR A 95 22.94 3.42 -10.15
CA THR A 95 22.92 2.51 -11.30
C THR A 95 22.20 3.04 -12.54
N GLY A 96 21.27 3.99 -12.37
CA GLY A 96 20.34 4.41 -13.42
C GLY A 96 19.29 3.36 -13.80
N GLU A 97 19.20 2.27 -13.03
CA GLU A 97 18.30 1.14 -13.31
C GLU A 97 17.07 1.14 -12.42
N THR A 98 16.01 0.46 -12.87
CA THR A 98 14.79 0.24 -12.09
C THR A 98 15.07 -0.63 -10.86
N PRO A 99 14.68 -0.19 -9.64
CA PRO A 99 14.90 -0.91 -8.40
C PRO A 99 13.90 -2.07 -8.21
N THR A 100 13.76 -2.96 -9.18
CA THR A 100 12.71 -4.00 -9.26
C THR A 100 12.66 -4.87 -7.99
N VAL A 101 13.80 -5.32 -7.47
CA VAL A 101 13.86 -6.18 -6.28
C VAL A 101 13.27 -5.48 -5.05
N TYR A 102 13.70 -4.23 -4.77
CA TYR A 102 13.18 -3.46 -3.63
C TYR A 102 11.71 -3.12 -3.78
N ARG A 103 11.26 -2.85 -5.00
CA ARG A 103 9.86 -2.58 -5.32
C ARG A 103 8.97 -3.78 -5.01
N TYR A 104 9.39 -4.99 -5.41
CA TYR A 104 8.65 -6.21 -5.11
C TYR A 104 8.72 -6.62 -3.62
N ILE A 105 9.81 -6.36 -2.91
CA ILE A 105 9.87 -6.56 -1.46
C ILE A 105 8.87 -5.63 -0.76
N ASP A 106 8.82 -4.35 -1.15
CA ASP A 106 7.80 -3.41 -0.66
C ASP A 106 6.39 -3.95 -0.91
N TRP A 107 6.09 -4.31 -2.16
CA TRP A 107 4.76 -4.78 -2.53
C TRP A 107 4.37 -6.10 -1.84
N LEU A 108 5.29 -7.03 -1.64
CA LEU A 108 5.04 -8.29 -0.94
C LEU A 108 4.61 -8.07 0.52
N ILE A 109 4.94 -6.94 1.10
CA ILE A 109 4.53 -6.55 2.46
C ILE A 109 3.30 -5.64 2.41
N THR A 110 3.36 -4.56 1.62
CA THR A 110 2.34 -3.50 1.65
C THR A 110 1.04 -3.90 0.96
N VAL A 111 1.09 -4.66 -0.14
CA VAL A 111 -0.11 -5.00 -0.91
C VAL A 111 -1.01 -6.01 -0.17
N PRO A 112 -0.50 -7.07 0.49
CA PRO A 112 -1.32 -7.85 1.40
C PRO A 112 -1.98 -7.03 2.51
N LEU A 113 -1.25 -6.07 3.10
CA LEU A 113 -1.80 -5.18 4.12
C LEU A 113 -2.94 -4.32 3.57
N LEU A 114 -2.81 -3.76 2.36
CA LEU A 114 -3.90 -3.04 1.69
C LEU A 114 -5.13 -3.93 1.43
N MET A 115 -4.92 -5.19 1.06
CA MET A 115 -6.03 -6.13 0.85
C MET A 115 -6.69 -6.54 2.17
N ILE A 116 -5.91 -6.70 3.23
CA ILE A 116 -6.44 -6.98 4.58
C ILE A 116 -7.34 -5.83 5.06
N GLU A 117 -7.15 -4.60 4.62
CA GLU A 117 -8.00 -3.48 4.99
C GLU A 117 -9.46 -3.67 4.55
N PHE A 118 -9.73 -4.31 3.40
CA PHE A 118 -11.09 -4.67 3.02
C PHE A 118 -11.74 -5.60 4.06
N TYR A 119 -10.98 -6.54 4.60
CA TYR A 119 -11.45 -7.40 5.67
C TYR A 119 -11.66 -6.63 6.99
N LEU A 120 -10.71 -5.73 7.34
CA LEU A 120 -10.75 -5.00 8.60
C LEU A 120 -11.91 -4.02 8.69
N ILE A 121 -12.20 -3.25 7.63
CA ILE A 121 -13.34 -2.33 7.63
C ILE A 121 -14.68 -3.06 7.74
N LEU A 122 -14.82 -4.23 7.10
CA LEU A 122 -16.00 -5.06 7.25
C LEU A 122 -16.09 -5.67 8.65
N ARG A 123 -14.96 -6.13 9.21
CA ARG A 123 -14.89 -6.67 10.56
C ARG A 123 -15.17 -5.62 11.65
N ALA A 124 -14.97 -4.35 11.35
CA ALA A 124 -15.31 -3.28 12.29
C ALA A 124 -16.82 -3.21 12.55
N ILE A 125 -17.64 -3.52 11.55
CA ILE A 125 -19.08 -3.35 11.56
C ILE A 125 -19.89 -4.65 11.66
N ALA A 126 -19.30 -5.80 11.32
CA ALA A 126 -19.98 -7.10 11.27
C ALA A 126 -19.08 -8.23 11.79
N ASN A 127 -19.69 -9.40 11.96
CA ASN A 127 -18.95 -10.63 12.23
C ASN A 127 -18.56 -11.27 10.87
N VAL A 128 -17.29 -11.19 10.52
CA VAL A 128 -16.76 -11.54 9.20
C VAL A 128 -15.93 -12.82 9.26
N SER A 129 -16.18 -13.72 8.31
CA SER A 129 -15.40 -14.94 8.13
C SER A 129 -13.93 -14.65 7.82
N SER A 130 -13.00 -15.39 8.44
CA SER A 130 -11.58 -15.34 8.07
C SER A 130 -11.30 -15.78 6.62
N GLY A 131 -12.28 -16.39 5.95
CA GLY A 131 -12.19 -16.79 4.55
C GLY A 131 -11.89 -15.62 3.62
N ILE A 132 -12.50 -14.45 3.86
CA ILE A 132 -12.22 -13.20 3.08
C ILE A 132 -10.75 -12.82 3.19
N PHE A 133 -10.21 -12.81 4.43
CA PHE A 133 -8.79 -12.52 4.67
C PHE A 133 -7.87 -13.42 3.85
N TRP A 134 -8.08 -14.73 3.91
CA TRP A 134 -7.23 -15.68 3.21
C TRP A 134 -7.36 -15.61 1.68
N ARG A 135 -8.57 -15.41 1.14
CA ARG A 135 -8.78 -15.26 -0.30
C ARG A 135 -8.06 -14.04 -0.84
N LEU A 136 -8.18 -12.89 -0.18
CA LEU A 136 -7.49 -11.66 -0.58
C LEU A 136 -5.97 -11.83 -0.46
N THR A 137 -5.47 -12.43 0.61
CA THR A 137 -4.03 -12.68 0.82
C THR A 137 -3.47 -13.63 -0.25
N ILE A 138 -4.14 -14.74 -0.54
CA ILE A 138 -3.70 -15.71 -1.54
C ILE A 138 -3.71 -15.09 -2.94
N GLY A 139 -4.77 -14.37 -3.31
CA GLY A 139 -4.83 -13.65 -4.58
C GLY A 139 -3.66 -12.67 -4.74
N THR A 140 -3.34 -11.94 -3.69
CA THR A 140 -2.20 -11.01 -3.66
C THR A 140 -0.86 -11.73 -3.85
N LEU A 141 -0.64 -12.83 -3.15
CA LEU A 141 0.61 -13.59 -3.27
C LEU A 141 0.77 -14.18 -4.68
N ILE A 142 -0.30 -14.74 -5.27
CA ILE A 142 -0.27 -15.23 -6.65
C ILE A 142 0.10 -14.09 -7.61
N MET A 143 -0.54 -12.93 -7.46
CA MET A 143 -0.29 -11.75 -8.29
C MET A 143 1.18 -11.31 -8.21
N LEU A 144 1.71 -11.14 -7.01
CA LEU A 144 3.04 -10.58 -6.80
C LEU A 144 4.16 -11.58 -7.13
N VAL A 145 4.02 -12.84 -6.72
CA VAL A 145 5.03 -13.86 -7.00
C VAL A 145 5.10 -14.14 -8.51
N GLY A 146 3.96 -14.22 -9.19
CA GLY A 146 3.92 -14.39 -10.65
C GLY A 146 4.55 -13.20 -11.38
N GLY A 147 4.17 -11.98 -11.02
CA GLY A 147 4.74 -10.76 -11.57
C GLY A 147 6.25 -10.68 -11.36
N TYR A 148 6.73 -10.87 -10.13
CA TYR A 148 8.16 -10.85 -9.82
C TYR A 148 8.96 -11.89 -10.61
N ALA A 149 8.48 -13.12 -10.64
CA ALA A 149 9.18 -14.20 -11.33
C ALA A 149 9.32 -13.95 -12.83
N GLY A 150 8.35 -13.26 -13.44
CA GLY A 150 8.44 -12.82 -14.84
C GLY A 150 9.40 -11.65 -15.04
N GLU A 151 9.29 -10.57 -14.25
CA GLU A 151 10.16 -9.39 -14.35
C GLU A 151 11.63 -9.70 -14.01
N ALA A 152 11.86 -10.52 -12.99
CA ALA A 152 13.21 -10.91 -12.56
C ALA A 152 13.84 -12.00 -13.41
N GLY A 153 13.14 -12.49 -14.46
CA GLY A 153 13.68 -13.49 -15.39
C GLY A 153 13.72 -14.93 -14.87
N TYR A 154 13.03 -15.24 -13.75
CA TYR A 154 12.93 -16.61 -13.23
C TYR A 154 11.95 -17.47 -14.03
N MET A 155 11.06 -16.84 -14.79
CA MET A 155 10.17 -17.50 -15.73
C MET A 155 9.94 -16.65 -16.98
N ASN A 156 9.28 -17.24 -17.99
CA ASN A 156 8.87 -16.50 -19.16
C ASN A 156 8.01 -15.29 -18.77
N VAL A 157 8.34 -14.11 -19.31
CA VAL A 157 7.69 -12.83 -18.97
C VAL A 157 6.17 -12.87 -19.21
N TRP A 158 5.71 -13.50 -20.31
CA TRP A 158 4.29 -13.65 -20.61
C TRP A 158 3.56 -14.54 -19.62
N LEU A 159 4.21 -15.63 -19.20
CA LEU A 159 3.64 -16.54 -18.21
C LEU A 159 3.53 -15.84 -16.84
N GLY A 160 4.56 -15.09 -16.43
CA GLY A 160 4.54 -14.30 -15.20
C GLY A 160 3.41 -13.26 -15.20
N PHE A 161 3.22 -12.57 -16.33
CA PHE A 161 2.12 -11.63 -16.53
C PHE A 161 0.76 -12.29 -16.36
N VAL A 162 0.52 -13.41 -17.04
CA VAL A 162 -0.77 -14.14 -16.98
C VAL A 162 -1.06 -14.60 -15.54
N ILE A 163 -0.08 -15.17 -14.84
CA ILE A 163 -0.24 -15.58 -13.44
C ILE A 163 -0.58 -14.36 -12.55
N GLY A 164 0.15 -13.26 -12.75
CA GLY A 164 -0.12 -12.02 -12.05
C GLY A 164 -1.55 -11.49 -12.27
N MET A 165 -2.00 -11.49 -13.53
CA MET A 165 -3.36 -11.08 -13.89
C MET A 165 -4.43 -11.99 -13.29
N VAL A 166 -4.21 -13.30 -13.23
CA VAL A 166 -5.14 -14.25 -12.57
C VAL A 166 -5.29 -13.91 -11.08
N GLY A 167 -4.18 -13.63 -10.39
CA GLY A 167 -4.22 -13.20 -8.99
C GLY A 167 -5.01 -11.90 -8.79
N TRP A 168 -4.78 -10.91 -9.65
CA TRP A 168 -5.49 -9.63 -9.59
C TRP A 168 -6.99 -9.78 -9.89
N PHE A 169 -7.38 -10.51 -10.93
CA PHE A 169 -8.78 -10.76 -11.24
C PHE A 169 -9.49 -11.55 -10.13
N TYR A 170 -8.79 -12.46 -9.46
CA TYR A 170 -9.34 -13.16 -8.30
C TYR A 170 -9.64 -12.20 -7.13
N ILE A 171 -8.74 -11.24 -6.86
CA ILE A 171 -8.98 -10.16 -5.90
C ILE A 171 -10.20 -9.33 -6.31
N LEU A 172 -10.26 -8.88 -7.57
CA LEU A 172 -11.39 -8.11 -8.07
C LEU A 172 -12.71 -8.89 -7.93
N TYR A 173 -12.72 -10.17 -8.26
CA TYR A 173 -13.90 -11.01 -8.06
C TYR A 173 -14.36 -10.99 -6.58
N GLU A 174 -13.44 -11.15 -5.62
CA GLU A 174 -13.78 -11.17 -4.19
C GLU A 174 -14.38 -9.84 -3.72
N ILE A 175 -13.80 -8.70 -4.13
CA ILE A 175 -14.26 -7.39 -3.67
C ILE A 175 -15.48 -6.85 -4.43
N PHE A 176 -15.83 -7.42 -5.59
CA PHE A 176 -17.03 -7.00 -6.36
C PHE A 176 -18.19 -7.99 -6.22
N ALA A 177 -17.94 -9.29 -6.37
CA ALA A 177 -18.96 -10.33 -6.49
C ALA A 177 -18.83 -11.44 -5.43
N GLY A 178 -17.68 -11.54 -4.76
CA GLY A 178 -17.43 -12.51 -3.70
C GLY A 178 -18.10 -12.14 -2.39
N GLU A 179 -17.69 -12.82 -1.32
CA GLU A 179 -18.27 -12.63 0.03
C GLU A 179 -18.02 -11.21 0.55
N ALA A 180 -16.84 -10.62 0.31
CA ALA A 180 -16.53 -9.27 0.74
C ALA A 180 -17.44 -8.23 0.07
N GLY A 181 -17.64 -8.33 -1.25
CA GLY A 181 -18.52 -7.44 -2.00
C GLY A 181 -19.97 -7.53 -1.55
N LYS A 182 -20.50 -8.75 -1.35
CA LYS A 182 -21.86 -9.00 -0.88
C LYS A 182 -22.09 -8.47 0.54
N LEU A 183 -21.17 -8.76 1.45
CA LEU A 183 -21.25 -8.31 2.83
C LEU A 183 -21.25 -6.78 2.93
N SER A 184 -20.41 -6.11 2.14
CA SER A 184 -20.41 -4.64 2.04
C SER A 184 -21.75 -4.11 1.55
N ALA A 185 -22.33 -4.71 0.50
CA ALA A 185 -23.60 -4.25 -0.06
C ALA A 185 -24.79 -4.45 0.88
N GLU A 186 -24.83 -5.56 1.61
CA GLU A 186 -25.98 -6.00 2.41
C GLU A 186 -25.96 -5.48 3.84
N GLN A 187 -24.79 -5.38 4.49
CA GLN A 187 -24.68 -5.17 5.93
C GLN A 187 -23.96 -3.89 6.34
N ALA A 188 -23.20 -3.25 5.43
CA ALA A 188 -22.43 -2.08 5.79
C ALA A 188 -23.31 -0.81 5.85
N PRO A 189 -23.07 0.11 6.81
CA PRO A 189 -23.62 1.44 6.77
C PRO A 189 -23.08 2.22 5.56
N GLU A 190 -23.81 3.29 5.15
CA GLU A 190 -23.51 4.02 3.90
C GLU A 190 -22.09 4.61 3.87
N SER A 191 -21.56 5.07 4.99
CA SER A 191 -20.16 5.52 5.13
C SER A 191 -19.14 4.43 4.76
N VAL A 192 -19.35 3.22 5.27
CA VAL A 192 -18.48 2.06 5.01
C VAL A 192 -18.68 1.54 3.59
N LYS A 193 -19.92 1.52 3.05
CA LYS A 193 -20.18 1.19 1.64
C LYS A 193 -19.46 2.14 0.70
N SER A 194 -19.50 3.43 0.96
CA SER A 194 -18.83 4.46 0.17
C SER A 194 -17.32 4.27 0.19
N ALA A 195 -16.73 4.07 1.39
CA ALA A 195 -15.30 3.80 1.54
C ALA A 195 -14.90 2.52 0.80
N PHE A 196 -15.61 1.41 1.03
CA PHE A 196 -15.36 0.13 0.35
C PHE A 196 -15.47 0.27 -1.17
N SER A 197 -16.47 1.00 -1.66
CA SER A 197 -16.64 1.26 -3.10
C SER A 197 -15.46 2.06 -3.67
N THR A 198 -15.00 3.09 -2.98
CA THR A 198 -13.87 3.90 -3.43
C THR A 198 -12.58 3.09 -3.42
N MET A 199 -12.33 2.32 -2.37
CA MET A 199 -11.16 1.43 -2.26
C MET A 199 -11.13 0.40 -3.40
N ARG A 200 -12.25 -0.27 -3.72
CA ARG A 200 -12.27 -1.25 -4.83
C ARG A 200 -12.02 -0.60 -6.20
N TRP A 201 -12.42 0.65 -6.41
CA TRP A 201 -12.10 1.37 -7.64
C TRP A 201 -10.63 1.79 -7.71
N ILE A 202 -9.99 2.10 -6.59
CA ILE A 202 -8.53 2.28 -6.53
C ILE A 202 -7.82 0.98 -6.93
N VAL A 203 -8.25 -0.17 -6.39
CA VAL A 203 -7.69 -1.48 -6.74
C VAL A 203 -7.97 -1.86 -8.21
N THR A 204 -9.03 -1.36 -8.80
CA THR A 204 -9.35 -1.63 -10.20
C THR A 204 -8.59 -0.71 -11.15
N ILE A 205 -8.72 0.60 -10.97
CA ILE A 205 -8.18 1.61 -11.89
C ILE A 205 -6.73 1.97 -11.52
N GLY A 206 -6.48 2.24 -10.23
CA GLY A 206 -5.17 2.62 -9.74
C GLY A 206 -4.15 1.49 -9.90
N TRP A 207 -4.55 0.24 -9.65
CA TRP A 207 -3.66 -0.90 -9.82
C TRP A 207 -3.48 -1.35 -11.27
N ALA A 208 -4.37 -0.98 -12.20
CA ALA A 208 -4.18 -1.25 -13.62
C ALA A 208 -2.89 -0.60 -14.18
N ILE A 209 -2.38 0.44 -13.53
CA ILE A 209 -1.11 1.09 -13.88
C ILE A 209 0.06 0.08 -13.87
N TYR A 210 0.10 -0.83 -12.89
CA TYR A 210 1.21 -1.78 -12.75
C TYR A 210 1.26 -2.84 -13.85
N PRO A 211 0.20 -3.59 -14.18
CA PRO A 211 0.23 -4.50 -15.32
C PRO A 211 0.40 -3.78 -16.67
N LEU A 212 -0.08 -2.55 -16.83
CA LEU A 212 0.21 -1.75 -18.02
C LEU A 212 1.70 -1.40 -18.10
N GLY A 213 2.30 -1.00 -17.00
CA GLY A 213 3.74 -0.76 -16.94
C GLY A 213 4.56 -2.03 -17.19
N TYR A 214 4.14 -3.16 -16.65
CA TYR A 214 4.74 -4.47 -16.94
C TYR A 214 4.69 -4.78 -18.44
N PHE A 215 3.52 -4.61 -19.07
CA PHE A 215 3.34 -4.84 -20.50
C PHE A 215 4.25 -3.94 -21.34
N PHE A 216 4.22 -2.63 -21.12
CA PHE A 216 5.00 -1.68 -21.92
C PHE A 216 6.50 -1.68 -21.59
N GLY A 217 6.89 -1.97 -20.36
CA GLY A 217 8.28 -1.99 -19.93
C GLY A 217 9.00 -3.29 -20.23
N TYR A 218 8.40 -4.43 -19.92
CA TYR A 218 9.08 -5.71 -19.94
C TYR A 218 8.65 -6.63 -21.09
N MET A 219 7.40 -6.55 -21.57
CA MET A 219 6.92 -7.42 -22.64
C MET A 219 7.17 -6.83 -24.02
N THR A 220 6.97 -5.52 -24.20
CA THR A 220 7.15 -4.84 -25.49
C THR A 220 8.36 -3.92 -25.56
N ALA A 221 8.96 -3.60 -24.40
CA ALA A 221 10.07 -2.67 -24.26
C ALA A 221 9.81 -1.30 -24.95
N SER A 222 8.56 -0.85 -24.95
CA SER A 222 8.12 0.39 -25.61
C SER A 222 8.06 1.61 -24.68
N ALA A 223 8.18 1.39 -23.35
CA ALA A 223 8.30 2.46 -22.36
C ALA A 223 9.72 2.53 -21.81
N SER A 224 10.24 3.75 -21.59
CA SER A 224 11.53 3.93 -20.91
C SER A 224 11.44 3.60 -19.43
N MET A 225 12.55 3.17 -18.84
CA MET A 225 12.62 2.86 -17.41
C MET A 225 12.41 4.10 -16.54
N GLU A 226 12.83 5.29 -17.00
CA GLU A 226 12.57 6.56 -16.33
C GLU A 226 11.06 6.82 -16.22
N SER A 227 10.35 6.71 -17.35
CA SER A 227 8.91 6.92 -17.40
C SER A 227 8.16 5.93 -16.48
N LEU A 228 8.57 4.66 -16.48
CA LEU A 228 7.98 3.63 -15.61
C LEU A 228 8.21 3.95 -14.14
N ASN A 229 9.41 4.35 -13.74
CA ASN A 229 9.70 4.72 -12.35
C ASN A 229 8.83 5.89 -11.89
N VAL A 230 8.72 6.97 -12.69
CA VAL A 230 7.89 8.14 -12.36
C VAL A 230 6.41 7.73 -12.22
N ILE A 231 5.89 6.95 -13.17
CA ILE A 231 4.50 6.50 -13.17
C ILE A 231 4.21 5.61 -11.96
N TYR A 232 5.06 4.63 -11.66
CA TYR A 232 4.90 3.76 -10.49
C TYR A 232 5.02 4.54 -9.17
N ASN A 233 5.93 5.50 -9.08
CA ASN A 233 6.08 6.33 -7.91
C ASN A 233 4.82 7.17 -7.65
N LEU A 234 4.25 7.80 -8.68
CA LEU A 234 2.99 8.55 -8.57
C LEU A 234 1.79 7.64 -8.27
N ALA A 235 1.75 6.44 -8.87
CA ALA A 235 0.71 5.46 -8.58
C ALA A 235 0.70 5.06 -7.10
N ASP A 236 1.86 4.92 -6.47
CA ASP A 236 1.96 4.55 -5.06
C ASP A 236 1.38 5.62 -4.12
N VAL A 237 1.40 6.90 -4.47
CA VAL A 237 0.69 7.96 -3.72
C VAL A 237 -0.79 7.67 -3.66
N LEU A 238 -1.40 7.40 -4.81
CA LEU A 238 -2.82 7.10 -4.91
C LEU A 238 -3.16 5.77 -4.22
N ASN A 239 -2.38 4.75 -4.51
CA ASN A 239 -2.66 3.38 -4.09
C ASN A 239 -2.32 3.10 -2.61
N LYS A 240 -1.53 3.94 -1.96
CA LYS A 240 -1.16 3.78 -0.55
C LYS A 240 -1.69 4.95 0.31
N ILE A 241 -1.37 6.19 -0.05
CA ILE A 241 -1.75 7.36 0.77
C ILE A 241 -3.24 7.64 0.66
N ALA A 242 -3.78 7.80 -0.57
CA ALA A 242 -5.21 8.08 -0.72
C ALA A 242 -6.06 6.92 -0.21
N PHE A 243 -5.63 5.67 -0.40
CA PHE A 243 -6.29 4.49 0.16
C PHE A 243 -6.38 4.58 1.70
N GLY A 244 -5.27 4.89 2.38
CA GLY A 244 -5.24 5.08 3.83
C GLY A 244 -6.09 6.26 4.31
N VAL A 245 -6.14 7.37 3.55
CA VAL A 245 -7.00 8.52 3.87
C VAL A 245 -8.49 8.17 3.80
N ILE A 246 -8.90 7.31 2.86
CA ILE A 246 -10.28 6.82 2.80
C ILE A 246 -10.62 6.01 4.05
N ILE A 247 -9.73 5.13 4.48
CA ILE A 247 -9.89 4.35 5.70
C ILE A 247 -9.94 5.25 6.93
N TRP A 248 -9.06 6.24 7.02
CA TRP A 248 -9.07 7.24 8.09
C TRP A 248 -10.40 7.98 8.15
N SER A 249 -10.89 8.45 7.03
CA SER A 249 -12.16 9.22 6.95
C SER A 249 -13.35 8.42 7.48
N VAL A 250 -13.48 7.15 7.06
CA VAL A 250 -14.57 6.30 7.54
C VAL A 250 -14.38 5.90 9.01
N ALA A 251 -13.14 5.63 9.43
CA ALA A 251 -12.84 5.25 10.82
C ALA A 251 -13.18 6.38 11.81
N VAL A 252 -12.84 7.62 11.47
CA VAL A 252 -13.22 8.80 12.27
C VAL A 252 -14.73 8.98 12.29
N SER A 253 -15.37 8.97 11.11
CA SER A 253 -16.83 9.13 11.01
C SER A 253 -17.62 8.09 11.80
N GLU A 254 -17.18 6.84 11.80
CA GLU A 254 -17.86 5.78 12.57
C GLU A 254 -17.54 5.83 14.07
N SER A 255 -16.36 6.32 14.44
CA SER A 255 -16.00 6.50 15.85
C SER A 255 -16.72 7.67 16.51
N GLU A 256 -17.10 8.70 15.75
CA GLU A 256 -17.89 9.84 16.26
C GLU A 256 -19.38 9.51 16.48
N LYS A 257 -19.84 8.38 15.93
CA LYS A 257 -21.23 7.89 16.08
C LYS A 257 -21.37 6.90 17.25
N ALA A 258 -20.27 6.36 17.76
CA ALA A 258 -20.26 5.32 18.81
C ALA A 258 -20.27 5.93 20.20
#